data_ad16781ad8ecb53fbdf9a8bf0f6a60e8
#
_entry.id   ad16781ad8ecb53fbdf9a8bf0f6a60e8
#
_cell.length_a   1.000
_cell.length_b   1.000
_cell.length_c   1.000
_cell.angle_alpha   90.00
_cell.angle_beta   90.00
_cell.angle_gamma   90.00
#
_symmetry.space_group_name_H-M   'P 1'
#
loop_
_entity.id
_entity.type
_entity.pdbx_description
1 polymer ?
#
loop_
_entity_poly.entity_id
_entity_poly.type
_entity_poly.pdbx_seq_one_letter_code
_entity_poly.pdbx_strand_id
1 'polypeptide(L)'
;IGIGQLNLDELDDEEIPITEQIQTPPPPPPPPAAPEVIEIVEDEEEVEETVIESTEVDQETEIVEVEEIELEEVDEDIDVPFSVIENVPVFPGCEKGNNAAKRDCMSKKISQFVNKKFNTDLAGDLGLSGRQRINVIFKIDRTGNVVGIRARAPHPGLEKEAKRVIGLLPKMKPGKQRGKPVNVPYSLPIIFQVQD
;
A
#
# COMPACT_ATOMS: atom_id res chain seq x y z
N ILE A 1 -51.23 -49.99 -32.41
CA ILE A 1 -50.08 -49.51 -31.53
C ILE A 1 -49.05 -48.91 -32.48
N GLY A 2 -49.20 -47.60 -32.78
CA GLY A 2 -48.35 -46.90 -33.70
C GLY A 2 -47.14 -46.29 -32.92
N ILE A 3 -45.93 -46.65 -33.36
CA ILE A 3 -44.71 -46.11 -32.87
C ILE A 3 -44.42 -44.88 -33.73
N GLY A 4 -44.59 -43.68 -33.15
CA GLY A 4 -44.21 -42.42 -33.81
C GLY A 4 -42.70 -42.31 -33.93
N GLN A 5 -42.21 -42.18 -35.15
CA GLN A 5 -40.80 -41.82 -35.41
C GLN A 5 -40.64 -40.32 -35.19
N LEU A 6 -39.71 -39.97 -34.33
CA LEU A 6 -39.24 -38.59 -34.18
C LEU A 6 -38.25 -38.27 -35.30
N ASN A 7 -38.66 -37.36 -36.19
CA ASN A 7 -37.77 -36.77 -37.19
C ASN A 7 -36.80 -35.78 -36.48
N LEU A 8 -35.53 -36.09 -36.58
CA LEU A 8 -34.42 -35.28 -36.03
C LEU A 8 -33.76 -34.42 -37.13
N ASP A 9 -34.52 -33.93 -38.08
CA ASP A 9 -33.98 -33.16 -39.22
C ASP A 9 -34.60 -31.76 -39.30
N GLU A 10 -34.52 -30.99 -38.23
CA GLU A 10 -34.72 -29.52 -38.28
C GLU A 10 -33.91 -28.88 -37.14
N LEU A 11 -32.59 -28.91 -37.28
CA LEU A 11 -31.74 -27.92 -36.65
C LEU A 11 -31.33 -26.97 -37.77
N ASP A 12 -32.10 -25.92 -37.94
CA ASP A 12 -31.71 -24.75 -38.73
C ASP A 12 -30.42 -24.19 -38.13
N ASP A 13 -29.34 -24.29 -38.91
CA ASP A 13 -28.08 -23.56 -38.68
C ASP A 13 -28.37 -22.07 -38.87
N GLU A 14 -28.85 -21.39 -37.84
CA GLU A 14 -28.74 -19.94 -37.76
C GLU A 14 -27.27 -19.56 -37.57
N GLU A 15 -26.56 -19.35 -38.67
CA GLU A 15 -25.28 -18.68 -38.71
C GLU A 15 -25.47 -17.26 -38.14
N ILE A 16 -25.09 -17.07 -36.90
CA ILE A 16 -24.97 -15.75 -36.28
C ILE A 16 -23.74 -15.07 -36.92
N PRO A 17 -23.89 -13.98 -37.66
CA PRO A 17 -22.75 -13.26 -38.20
C PRO A 17 -22.02 -12.58 -37.04
N ILE A 18 -20.88 -13.14 -36.62
CA ILE A 18 -19.98 -12.52 -35.71
C ILE A 18 -19.26 -11.37 -36.43
N THR A 19 -19.91 -10.23 -36.48
CA THR A 19 -19.25 -8.98 -36.84
C THR A 19 -18.60 -8.42 -35.58
N GLU A 20 -17.54 -9.07 -35.15
CA GLU A 20 -16.69 -8.52 -34.11
C GLU A 20 -15.92 -7.33 -34.71
N GLN A 21 -16.50 -6.13 -34.58
CA GLN A 21 -15.75 -4.90 -34.81
C GLN A 21 -14.69 -4.80 -33.72
N ILE A 22 -13.49 -5.25 -34.05
CA ILE A 22 -12.32 -4.98 -33.26
C ILE A 22 -12.13 -3.45 -33.28
N GLN A 23 -12.70 -2.77 -32.30
CA GLN A 23 -12.36 -1.37 -32.04
C GLN A 23 -10.94 -1.36 -31.54
N THR A 24 -10.00 -1.02 -32.41
CA THR A 24 -8.63 -0.73 -32.01
C THR A 24 -8.69 0.39 -30.99
N PRO A 25 -8.08 0.21 -29.80
CA PRO A 25 -8.04 1.29 -28.81
C PRO A 25 -7.34 2.51 -29.41
N PRO A 26 -7.77 3.73 -29.08
CA PRO A 26 -7.13 4.94 -29.57
C PRO A 26 -5.63 4.91 -29.18
N PRO A 27 -4.74 5.43 -30.05
CA PRO A 27 -3.32 5.48 -29.75
C PRO A 27 -3.09 6.24 -28.45
N PRO A 28 -2.11 5.81 -27.64
CA PRO A 28 -1.78 6.52 -26.40
C PRO A 28 -1.39 7.97 -26.71
N PRO A 29 -1.74 8.92 -25.82
CA PRO A 29 -1.33 10.31 -25.98
C PRO A 29 0.19 10.41 -26.08
N PRO A 30 0.72 11.36 -26.87
CA PRO A 30 2.16 11.56 -26.99
C PRO A 30 2.74 11.84 -25.59
N PRO A 31 3.97 11.38 -25.31
CA PRO A 31 4.62 11.67 -24.05
C PRO A 31 4.77 13.19 -23.88
N PRO A 32 4.66 13.72 -22.65
CA PRO A 32 4.85 15.12 -22.39
C PRO A 32 6.23 15.53 -22.89
N ALA A 33 6.30 16.70 -23.53
CA ALA A 33 7.55 17.28 -24.02
C ALA A 33 8.56 17.32 -22.86
N ALA A 34 9.79 16.91 -23.15
CA ALA A 34 10.88 17.01 -22.18
C ALA A 34 11.00 18.46 -21.70
N PRO A 35 11.26 18.68 -20.40
CA PRO A 35 11.47 20.03 -19.89
C PRO A 35 12.65 20.66 -20.65
N GLU A 36 12.44 21.88 -21.12
CA GLU A 36 13.48 22.69 -21.74
C GLU A 36 14.67 22.78 -20.80
N VAL A 37 15.83 22.47 -21.33
CA VAL A 37 17.10 22.56 -20.62
C VAL A 37 17.25 24.01 -20.17
N ILE A 38 17.25 24.25 -18.86
CA ILE A 38 17.61 25.55 -18.28
C ILE A 38 19.09 25.68 -18.54
N GLU A 39 19.45 26.62 -19.43
CA GLU A 39 20.81 27.09 -19.57
C GLU A 39 21.25 27.67 -18.23
N ILE A 40 22.19 26.98 -17.58
CA ILE A 40 22.88 27.52 -16.42
C ILE A 40 23.81 28.61 -16.95
N VAL A 41 23.42 29.86 -16.75
CA VAL A 41 24.30 30.98 -16.91
C VAL A 41 25.33 30.87 -15.78
N GLU A 42 26.57 30.57 -16.14
CA GLU A 42 27.69 30.70 -15.23
C GLU A 42 27.89 32.20 -14.92
N ASP A 43 27.42 32.59 -13.73
CA ASP A 43 27.81 33.85 -13.13
C ASP A 43 29.26 33.67 -12.64
N GLU A 44 30.19 34.24 -13.39
CA GLU A 44 31.57 34.43 -12.93
C GLU A 44 31.57 35.49 -11.82
N GLU A 45 31.34 35.05 -10.58
CA GLU A 45 31.63 35.88 -9.42
C GLU A 45 33.14 35.83 -9.17
N GLU A 46 33.79 36.93 -9.52
CA GLU A 46 35.20 37.23 -9.20
C GLU A 46 35.41 37.09 -7.69
N VAL A 47 36.05 36.02 -7.27
CA VAL A 47 36.45 35.83 -5.89
C VAL A 47 37.71 36.69 -5.67
N GLU A 48 37.56 37.85 -5.02
CA GLU A 48 38.71 38.61 -4.51
C GLU A 48 39.54 37.74 -3.59
N GLU A 49 40.79 37.48 -4.02
CA GLU A 49 41.80 36.84 -3.21
C GLU A 49 42.12 37.75 -2.02
N THR A 50 41.53 37.44 -0.85
CA THR A 50 41.98 38.01 0.41
C THR A 50 43.25 37.33 0.79
N VAL A 51 44.36 38.01 0.65
CA VAL A 51 45.68 37.62 1.18
C VAL A 51 45.58 37.53 2.69
N ILE A 52 45.61 36.31 3.21
CA ILE A 52 45.68 36.04 4.62
C ILE A 52 47.16 36.19 5.01
N GLU A 53 47.53 37.30 5.66
CA GLU A 53 48.83 37.46 6.33
C GLU A 53 48.93 36.39 7.42
N SER A 54 49.94 35.53 7.27
CA SER A 54 50.28 34.51 8.26
C SER A 54 50.80 35.18 9.52
N THR A 55 49.93 35.25 10.53
CA THR A 55 50.35 35.51 11.91
C THR A 55 50.81 34.17 12.50
N GLU A 56 52.07 34.07 12.82
CA GLU A 56 52.62 32.99 13.63
C GLU A 56 51.91 32.99 14.97
N VAL A 57 51.07 32.01 15.20
CA VAL A 57 50.45 31.72 16.49
C VAL A 57 51.16 30.51 17.09
N ASP A 58 51.79 30.73 18.23
CA ASP A 58 52.45 29.75 19.04
C ASP A 58 51.63 28.47 19.24
N GLN A 59 52.35 27.34 19.11
CA GLN A 59 51.86 26.01 19.38
C GLN A 59 51.63 25.78 20.87
N GLU A 60 50.45 26.06 21.34
CA GLU A 60 49.84 25.41 22.49
C GLU A 60 48.37 25.24 22.23
N THR A 61 48.09 24.40 21.25
CA THR A 61 46.70 23.95 21.04
C THR A 61 46.49 22.73 21.91
N GLU A 62 45.81 22.93 23.03
CA GLU A 62 45.14 21.84 23.73
C GLU A 62 44.37 21.02 22.70
N ILE A 63 44.70 19.75 22.60
CA ILE A 63 43.91 18.78 21.86
C ILE A 63 42.55 18.72 22.55
N VAL A 64 41.61 19.49 22.07
CA VAL A 64 40.21 19.28 22.41
C VAL A 64 39.88 17.87 21.91
N GLU A 65 39.75 16.93 22.83
CA GLU A 65 39.19 15.62 22.55
C GLU A 65 37.91 15.89 21.76
N VAL A 66 37.91 15.46 20.50
CA VAL A 66 36.72 15.42 19.69
C VAL A 66 35.81 14.42 20.40
N GLU A 67 34.90 14.92 21.24
CA GLU A 67 33.78 14.12 21.70
C GLU A 67 33.21 13.45 20.44
N GLU A 68 33.31 12.14 20.42
CA GLU A 68 32.71 11.27 19.44
C GLU A 68 31.22 11.64 19.45
N ILE A 69 30.82 12.49 18.50
CA ILE A 69 29.42 12.78 18.28
C ILE A 69 28.86 11.43 17.84
N GLU A 70 28.31 10.68 18.81
CA GLU A 70 27.40 9.60 18.48
C GLU A 70 26.34 10.23 17.53
N LEU A 71 26.55 9.99 16.25
CA LEU A 71 25.49 10.22 15.26
C LEU A 71 24.33 9.33 15.72
N GLU A 72 23.43 9.89 16.54
CA GLU A 72 22.12 9.30 16.69
C GLU A 72 21.63 9.06 15.28
N GLU A 73 21.66 7.78 14.85
CA GLU A 73 21.00 7.37 13.61
C GLU A 73 19.58 7.89 13.73
N VAL A 74 19.30 9.00 13.05
CA VAL A 74 17.94 9.51 12.91
C VAL A 74 17.20 8.37 12.26
N ASP A 75 16.45 7.63 13.04
CA ASP A 75 15.64 6.49 12.64
C ASP A 75 14.57 7.04 11.70
N GLU A 76 14.95 7.25 10.44
CA GLU A 76 14.02 7.71 9.42
C GLU A 76 12.88 6.70 9.38
N ASP A 77 11.66 7.18 9.59
CA ASP A 77 10.44 6.40 9.51
C ASP A 77 10.20 5.99 8.02
N ILE A 78 10.97 4.99 7.58
CA ILE A 78 10.91 4.50 6.20
C ILE A 78 9.65 3.65 6.03
N ASP A 79 8.75 4.11 5.18
CA ASP A 79 7.60 3.35 4.73
C ASP A 79 7.99 2.48 3.53
N VAL A 80 7.94 1.16 3.68
CA VAL A 80 8.19 0.21 2.57
C VAL A 80 6.89 -0.45 2.15
N PRO A 81 6.50 -0.32 0.86
CA PRO A 81 5.27 -0.93 0.36
C PRO A 81 5.24 -2.45 0.57
N PHE A 82 4.08 -2.97 1.00
CA PHE A 82 3.87 -4.40 1.25
C PHE A 82 4.19 -5.30 0.05
N SER A 83 4.06 -4.80 -1.17
CA SER A 83 4.32 -5.55 -2.40
C SER A 83 5.80 -5.83 -2.65
N VAL A 84 6.70 -4.94 -2.21
CA VAL A 84 8.13 -4.98 -2.54
C VAL A 84 9.03 -5.24 -1.35
N ILE A 85 8.49 -5.28 -0.14
CA ILE A 85 9.27 -5.50 1.08
C ILE A 85 9.97 -6.86 1.07
N GLU A 86 11.23 -6.88 1.54
CA GLU A 86 12.07 -8.08 1.59
C GLU A 86 11.51 -9.16 2.54
N ASN A 87 11.12 -8.75 3.74
CA ASN A 87 10.46 -9.62 4.72
C ASN A 87 9.14 -8.98 5.16
N VAL A 88 8.03 -9.63 4.79
CA VAL A 88 6.69 -9.13 5.10
C VAL A 88 6.38 -9.20 6.60
N PRO A 89 5.52 -8.32 7.12
CA PRO A 89 4.96 -8.49 8.45
C PRO A 89 4.27 -9.85 8.59
N VAL A 90 4.34 -10.42 9.78
CA VAL A 90 3.76 -11.75 10.02
C VAL A 90 2.65 -11.66 11.07
N PHE A 91 1.44 -12.01 10.64
CA PHE A 91 0.30 -12.16 11.55
C PHE A 91 0.52 -13.38 12.45
N PRO A 92 0.08 -13.35 13.72
CA PRO A 92 0.18 -14.53 14.60
C PRO A 92 -0.43 -15.77 13.97
N GLY A 93 0.37 -16.85 13.88
CA GLY A 93 -0.02 -18.10 13.23
C GLY A 93 0.30 -18.20 11.73
N CYS A 94 0.99 -17.20 11.16
CA CYS A 94 1.43 -17.18 9.76
C CYS A 94 2.95 -17.27 9.60
N GLU A 95 3.67 -17.84 10.54
CA GLU A 95 5.14 -17.90 10.56
C GLU A 95 5.73 -18.83 9.51
N LYS A 96 4.95 -19.76 8.99
CA LYS A 96 5.41 -20.82 8.09
C LYS A 96 5.39 -20.37 6.63
N GLY A 97 6.35 -20.89 5.85
CA GLY A 97 6.42 -20.67 4.41
C GLY A 97 7.28 -19.46 3.98
N ASN A 98 7.32 -19.23 2.68
CA ASN A 98 8.00 -18.11 2.06
C ASN A 98 7.19 -16.79 2.20
N ASN A 99 7.74 -15.69 1.71
CA ASN A 99 7.06 -14.38 1.78
C ASN A 99 5.67 -14.37 1.12
N ALA A 100 5.49 -15.07 0.00
CA ALA A 100 4.20 -15.15 -0.67
C ALA A 100 3.17 -15.85 0.21
N ALA A 101 3.52 -17.01 0.78
CA ALA A 101 2.65 -17.75 1.69
C ALA A 101 2.29 -16.95 2.96
N LYS A 102 3.25 -16.19 3.50
CA LYS A 102 3.02 -15.29 4.65
C LYS A 102 2.08 -14.15 4.30
N ARG A 103 2.22 -13.55 3.11
CA ARG A 103 1.31 -12.51 2.59
C ARG A 103 -0.12 -13.02 2.48
N ASP A 104 -0.30 -14.17 1.85
CA ASP A 104 -1.63 -14.79 1.67
C ASP A 104 -2.26 -15.17 3.01
N CYS A 105 -1.47 -15.77 3.89
CA CYS A 105 -1.90 -16.12 5.24
C CYS A 105 -2.34 -14.87 6.02
N MET A 106 -1.53 -13.82 6.04
CA MET A 106 -1.82 -12.55 6.72
C MET A 106 -3.11 -11.93 6.17
N SER A 107 -3.26 -11.83 4.84
CA SER A 107 -4.44 -11.26 4.20
C SER A 107 -5.71 -12.05 4.57
N LYS A 108 -5.64 -13.39 4.53
CA LYS A 108 -6.74 -14.27 4.95
C LYS A 108 -7.09 -14.09 6.43
N LYS A 109 -6.09 -14.07 7.31
CA LYS A 109 -6.30 -13.91 8.76
C LYS A 109 -6.90 -12.56 9.13
N ILE A 110 -6.41 -11.48 8.51
CA ILE A 110 -6.97 -10.14 8.71
C ILE A 110 -8.42 -10.10 8.22
N SER A 111 -8.71 -10.62 7.02
CA SER A 111 -10.07 -10.67 6.49
C SER A 111 -11.01 -11.48 7.37
N GLN A 112 -10.59 -12.64 7.86
CA GLN A 112 -11.36 -13.46 8.79
C GLN A 112 -11.61 -12.73 10.11
N PHE A 113 -10.61 -12.06 10.65
CA PHE A 113 -10.74 -11.27 11.88
C PHE A 113 -11.76 -10.15 11.71
N VAL A 114 -11.65 -9.40 10.61
CA VAL A 114 -12.57 -8.31 10.29
C VAL A 114 -13.98 -8.85 10.12
N ASN A 115 -14.20 -9.87 9.32
CA ASN A 115 -15.53 -10.47 9.12
C ASN A 115 -16.18 -10.95 10.42
N LYS A 116 -15.36 -11.46 11.37
CA LYS A 116 -15.85 -11.91 12.67
C LYS A 116 -16.21 -10.78 13.64
N LYS A 117 -15.52 -9.65 13.53
CA LYS A 117 -15.62 -8.53 14.50
C LYS A 117 -16.40 -7.34 14.01
N PHE A 118 -16.58 -7.24 12.70
CA PHE A 118 -17.29 -6.14 12.06
C PHE A 118 -18.81 -6.31 12.25
N ASN A 119 -19.46 -5.26 12.74
CA ASN A 119 -20.90 -5.22 12.87
C ASN A 119 -21.55 -4.84 11.54
N THR A 120 -22.02 -5.83 10.78
CA THR A 120 -22.69 -5.62 9.50
C THR A 120 -24.11 -5.06 9.64
N ASP A 121 -24.78 -5.30 10.77
CA ASP A 121 -26.15 -4.85 11.03
C ASP A 121 -26.22 -3.33 11.13
N LEU A 122 -25.10 -2.70 11.52
CA LEU A 122 -24.96 -1.25 11.57
C LEU A 122 -25.29 -0.58 10.22
N ALA A 123 -25.02 -1.23 9.10
CA ALA A 123 -25.30 -0.67 7.78
C ALA A 123 -26.82 -0.58 7.53
N GLY A 124 -27.60 -1.57 7.95
CA GLY A 124 -29.06 -1.55 7.93
C GLY A 124 -29.61 -0.45 8.83
N ASP A 125 -29.09 -0.33 10.06
CA ASP A 125 -29.47 0.73 11.01
C ASP A 125 -29.20 2.14 10.47
N LEU A 126 -28.20 2.28 9.58
CA LEU A 126 -27.87 3.53 8.91
C LEU A 126 -28.66 3.77 7.61
N GLY A 127 -29.62 2.89 7.28
CA GLY A 127 -30.47 2.99 6.09
C GLY A 127 -29.72 2.64 4.79
N LEU A 128 -28.63 1.92 4.87
CA LEU A 128 -27.89 1.43 3.71
C LEU A 128 -28.42 0.04 3.33
N SER A 129 -28.50 -0.22 2.03
CA SER A 129 -28.90 -1.51 1.47
C SER A 129 -27.93 -2.00 0.41
N GLY A 130 -28.01 -3.28 0.06
CA GLY A 130 -27.22 -3.88 -0.99
C GLY A 130 -25.74 -4.04 -0.62
N ARG A 131 -24.88 -4.07 -1.66
CA ARG A 131 -23.45 -4.31 -1.48
C ARG A 131 -22.71 -3.06 -1.01
N GLN A 132 -22.08 -3.14 0.15
CA GLN A 132 -21.26 -2.07 0.71
C GLN A 132 -19.77 -2.37 0.57
N ARG A 133 -18.99 -1.33 0.33
CA ARG A 133 -17.52 -1.40 0.25
C ARG A 133 -16.88 -0.33 1.11
N ILE A 134 -15.97 -0.75 1.96
CA ILE A 134 -15.16 0.11 2.81
C ILE A 134 -13.69 -0.11 2.43
N ASN A 135 -12.97 0.97 2.15
CA ASN A 135 -11.54 0.90 1.93
C ASN A 135 -10.82 1.37 3.20
N VAL A 136 -10.00 0.49 3.77
CA VAL A 136 -9.21 0.80 4.96
C VAL A 136 -7.74 0.77 4.60
N ILE A 137 -7.01 1.78 5.05
CA ILE A 137 -5.54 1.86 4.93
C ILE A 137 -5.00 2.04 6.34
N PHE A 138 -3.98 1.28 6.67
CA PHE A 138 -3.27 1.38 7.94
C PHE A 138 -1.80 1.02 7.74
N LYS A 139 -0.96 1.27 8.74
CA LYS A 139 0.46 0.88 8.73
C LYS A 139 0.72 -0.12 9.84
N ILE A 140 1.60 -1.06 9.58
CA ILE A 140 2.20 -1.91 10.60
C ILE A 140 3.56 -1.28 10.90
N ASP A 141 3.72 -0.77 12.11
CA ASP A 141 4.94 -0.06 12.51
C ASP A 141 6.11 -1.02 12.76
N ARG A 142 7.29 -0.44 13.03
CA ARG A 142 8.53 -1.17 13.35
C ARG A 142 8.42 -2.07 14.58
N THR A 143 7.44 -1.85 15.44
CA THR A 143 7.16 -2.67 16.62
C THR A 143 6.10 -3.74 16.39
N GLY A 144 5.44 -3.73 15.22
CA GLY A 144 4.39 -4.66 14.84
C GLY A 144 2.99 -4.23 15.24
N ASN A 145 2.79 -3.00 15.70
CA ASN A 145 1.48 -2.45 16.02
C ASN A 145 0.81 -1.87 14.78
N VAL A 146 -0.51 -1.83 14.81
CA VAL A 146 -1.32 -1.19 13.76
C VAL A 146 -1.49 0.28 14.12
N VAL A 147 -1.04 1.17 13.22
CA VAL A 147 -1.07 2.62 13.40
C VAL A 147 -1.58 3.33 12.14
N GLY A 148 -1.94 4.61 12.25
CA GLY A 148 -2.32 5.43 11.10
C GLY A 148 -3.57 4.94 10.38
N ILE A 149 -4.56 4.40 11.08
CA ILE A 149 -5.77 3.81 10.50
C ILE A 149 -6.63 4.89 9.84
N ARG A 150 -6.87 4.73 8.55
CA ARG A 150 -7.79 5.56 7.76
C ARG A 150 -8.82 4.66 7.10
N ALA A 151 -10.09 5.02 7.20
CA ALA A 151 -11.17 4.30 6.56
C ALA A 151 -11.98 5.26 5.69
N ARG A 152 -12.42 4.78 4.55
CA ARG A 152 -13.37 5.47 3.67
C ARG A 152 -14.52 4.55 3.34
N ALA A 153 -15.73 4.97 3.67
CA ALA A 153 -16.96 4.22 3.50
C ALA A 153 -18.09 5.15 2.98
N PRO A 154 -19.19 4.58 2.49
CA PRO A 154 -20.37 5.36 2.11
C PRO A 154 -21.00 6.17 3.26
N HIS A 155 -20.80 5.72 4.51
CA HIS A 155 -21.34 6.39 5.69
C HIS A 155 -20.28 6.50 6.80
N PRO A 156 -20.23 7.65 7.52
CA PRO A 156 -19.25 7.85 8.60
C PRO A 156 -19.33 6.83 9.74
N GLY A 157 -20.52 6.27 10.00
CA GLY A 157 -20.71 5.19 10.98
C GLY A 157 -19.91 3.96 10.64
N LEU A 158 -19.89 3.57 9.35
CA LEU A 158 -19.10 2.43 8.87
C LEU A 158 -17.60 2.70 8.92
N GLU A 159 -17.16 3.96 8.72
CA GLU A 159 -15.76 4.34 8.89
C GLU A 159 -15.29 4.18 10.33
N LYS A 160 -16.12 4.61 11.31
CA LYS A 160 -15.83 4.46 12.74
C LYS A 160 -15.71 2.97 13.11
N GLU A 161 -16.66 2.17 12.64
CA GLU A 161 -16.66 0.73 12.91
C GLU A 161 -15.44 0.04 12.30
N ALA A 162 -15.09 0.36 11.06
CA ALA A 162 -13.90 -0.16 10.42
C ALA A 162 -12.61 0.20 11.19
N LYS A 163 -12.47 1.46 11.61
CA LYS A 163 -11.34 1.90 12.44
C LYS A 163 -11.29 1.17 13.77
N ARG A 164 -12.45 0.96 14.43
CA ARG A 164 -12.55 0.20 15.67
C ARG A 164 -12.04 -1.23 15.49
N VAL A 165 -12.53 -1.92 14.47
CA VAL A 165 -12.18 -3.33 14.22
C VAL A 165 -10.71 -3.49 13.85
N ILE A 166 -10.17 -2.63 13.00
CA ILE A 166 -8.75 -2.66 12.61
C ILE A 166 -7.84 -2.34 13.81
N GLY A 167 -8.27 -1.45 14.70
CA GLY A 167 -7.54 -1.14 15.94
C GLY A 167 -7.50 -2.31 16.94
N LEU A 168 -8.36 -3.32 16.79
CA LEU A 168 -8.36 -4.54 17.60
C LEU A 168 -7.47 -5.65 17.04
N LEU A 169 -6.80 -5.42 15.90
CA LEU A 169 -5.87 -6.41 15.35
C LEU A 169 -4.74 -6.70 16.35
N PRO A 170 -4.34 -7.97 16.47
CA PRO A 170 -3.25 -8.33 17.37
C PRO A 170 -1.92 -7.76 16.88
N LYS A 171 -0.98 -7.59 17.81
CA LYS A 171 0.39 -7.24 17.47
C LYS A 171 1.00 -8.29 16.55
N MET A 172 1.65 -7.85 15.49
CA MET A 172 2.29 -8.68 14.46
C MET A 172 3.81 -8.64 14.61
N LYS A 173 4.51 -9.54 13.94
CA LYS A 173 5.95 -9.36 13.75
C LYS A 173 6.15 -8.28 12.68
N PRO A 174 7.02 -7.28 12.91
CA PRO A 174 7.21 -6.20 11.95
C PRO A 174 7.83 -6.69 10.65
N GLY A 175 7.55 -5.97 9.57
CA GLY A 175 8.26 -6.16 8.31
C GLY A 175 9.71 -5.70 8.43
N LYS A 176 10.59 -6.29 7.63
CA LYS A 176 12.01 -5.94 7.62
C LYS A 176 12.50 -5.66 6.21
N GLN A 177 13.34 -4.65 6.10
CA GLN A 177 14.08 -4.29 4.89
C GLN A 177 15.55 -4.21 5.25
N ARG A 178 16.40 -4.94 4.53
CA ARG A 178 17.85 -5.01 4.80
C ARG A 178 18.15 -5.35 6.27
N GLY A 179 17.37 -6.26 6.86
CA GLY A 179 17.49 -6.69 8.24
C GLY A 179 16.95 -5.72 9.32
N LYS A 180 16.65 -4.45 8.96
CA LYS A 180 16.05 -3.45 9.87
C LYS A 180 14.52 -3.50 9.82
N PRO A 181 13.81 -3.36 10.97
CA PRO A 181 12.35 -3.26 10.98
C PRO A 181 11.92 -1.93 10.37
N VAL A 182 10.86 -1.96 9.56
CA VAL A 182 10.32 -0.79 8.83
C VAL A 182 8.82 -0.70 8.97
N ASN A 183 8.27 0.47 8.67
CA ASN A 183 6.83 0.67 8.59
C ASN A 183 6.30 0.09 7.27
N VAL A 184 5.19 -0.64 7.33
CA VAL A 184 4.59 -1.27 6.15
C VAL A 184 3.15 -0.82 5.99
N PRO A 185 2.84 0.03 5.00
CA PRO A 185 1.47 0.39 4.68
C PRO A 185 0.72 -0.80 4.08
N TYR A 186 -0.51 -1.01 4.54
CA TYR A 186 -1.39 -2.06 4.08
C TYR A 186 -2.78 -1.52 3.75
N SER A 187 -3.37 -1.98 2.67
CA SER A 187 -4.72 -1.60 2.23
C SER A 187 -5.63 -2.82 2.21
N LEU A 188 -6.79 -2.69 2.84
CA LEU A 188 -7.79 -3.75 2.95
C LEU A 188 -9.15 -3.26 2.47
N PRO A 189 -9.69 -3.81 1.37
CA PRO A 189 -11.10 -3.61 1.03
C PRO A 189 -11.98 -4.56 1.86
N ILE A 190 -12.94 -4.01 2.59
CA ILE A 190 -13.98 -4.76 3.29
C ILE A 190 -15.24 -4.67 2.44
N ILE A 191 -15.78 -5.82 2.04
CA ILE A 191 -16.98 -5.90 1.21
C ILE A 191 -17.96 -6.82 1.89
N PHE A 192 -19.19 -6.34 2.07
CA PHE A 192 -20.28 -7.13 2.64
C PHE A 192 -21.62 -6.76 2.00
N GLN A 193 -22.63 -7.62 2.17
CA GLN A 193 -23.97 -7.44 1.67
C GLN A 193 -24.89 -7.12 2.84
N VAL A 194 -25.62 -6.01 2.75
CA VAL A 194 -26.72 -5.70 3.68
C VAL A 194 -27.96 -6.41 3.18
N GLN A 195 -28.60 -7.18 4.04
CA GLN A 195 -29.89 -7.83 3.73
C GLN A 195 -30.99 -6.83 4.05
N ASP A 196 -31.94 -6.69 3.13
CA ASP A 196 -33.15 -5.87 3.32
C ASP A 196 -34.14 -6.59 4.24
#